data_88afa10cedf62868820189bac0046786
#
_entry.id   88afa10cedf62868820189bac0046786
#
_cell.length_a   1.000
_cell.length_b   1.000
_cell.length_c   1.000
_cell.angle_alpha   90.00
_cell.angle_beta   90.00
_cell.angle_gamma   90.00
#
_symmetry.space_group_name_H-M   'P 1'
#
loop_
_entity.id
_entity.type
_entity.pdbx_description
1 polymer ?
#
loop_
_entity_poly.entity_id
_entity_poly.type
_entity_poly.pdbx_seq_one_letter_code
_entity_poly.pdbx_strand_id
1 'polypeptide(L)'
;MVKKNSHTSALFHYTRNQNIVINILKEGLKFSYCREEFSDDLCFGIPMICFCDIPVGASFEHSSKYGQYAIGLSKDKLLDKYKEALGPVNYVTSLSSVEAAFQLRNVGIENRHEIDTISKKSHTPEINVTFNGRHYKGKVLPAEYTNNTLKLFLQSIEYHHSSTQAISLMKPYQSIHDGNSQINYDECEWRIV
;
A
#
# COMPACT_ATOMS: atom_id res chain seq x y z
N MET A 1 -28.13 -17.57 18.64
CA MET A 1 -27.18 -17.33 17.56
C MET A 1 -26.00 -16.58 18.14
N VAL A 2 -24.86 -17.23 18.37
CA VAL A 2 -23.63 -16.59 18.87
C VAL A 2 -23.11 -15.75 17.71
N LYS A 3 -23.02 -14.42 17.89
CA LYS A 3 -22.30 -13.54 16.94
C LYS A 3 -20.87 -14.05 16.89
N LYS A 4 -20.49 -14.68 15.78
CA LYS A 4 -19.13 -15.06 15.50
C LYS A 4 -18.35 -13.73 15.34
N ASN A 5 -17.57 -13.34 16.37
CA ASN A 5 -16.61 -12.26 16.19
C ASN A 5 -15.65 -12.69 15.09
N SER A 6 -15.79 -12.10 13.93
CA SER A 6 -14.95 -12.39 12.75
C SER A 6 -13.54 -11.82 12.87
N HIS A 7 -13.29 -10.99 13.88
CA HIS A 7 -12.01 -10.29 14.07
C HIS A 7 -11.28 -10.80 15.32
N THR A 8 -9.96 -10.75 15.27
CA THR A 8 -9.08 -11.21 16.36
C THR A 8 -8.34 -10.04 17.02
N SER A 9 -7.77 -10.27 18.20
CA SER A 9 -6.82 -9.34 18.85
C SER A 9 -5.40 -9.44 18.27
N ALA A 10 -5.17 -10.38 17.33
CA ALA A 10 -3.90 -10.62 16.68
C ALA A 10 -4.06 -10.63 15.15
N LEU A 11 -3.05 -10.13 14.45
CA LEU A 11 -2.91 -10.29 13.01
C LEU A 11 -1.92 -11.41 12.74
N PHE A 12 -2.24 -12.31 11.81
CA PHE A 12 -1.46 -13.50 11.49
C PHE A 12 -0.78 -13.37 10.14
N HIS A 13 0.54 -13.57 10.13
CA HIS A 13 1.32 -13.69 8.90
C HIS A 13 1.56 -15.18 8.61
N TYR A 14 0.94 -15.69 7.55
CA TYR A 14 1.00 -17.10 7.16
C TYR A 14 2.18 -17.38 6.22
N THR A 15 2.77 -18.56 6.34
CA THR A 15 3.89 -19.01 5.49
C THR A 15 3.80 -20.52 5.23
N ARG A 16 4.35 -20.95 4.10
CA ARG A 16 4.35 -22.37 3.68
C ARG A 16 5.43 -23.19 4.35
N ASN A 17 6.44 -22.57 4.95
CA ASN A 17 7.62 -23.26 5.41
C ASN A 17 7.98 -22.83 6.84
N GLN A 18 8.23 -23.82 7.73
CA GLN A 18 8.66 -23.58 9.11
C GLN A 18 9.96 -22.76 9.20
N ASN A 19 10.91 -22.97 8.27
CA ASN A 19 12.16 -22.21 8.27
C ASN A 19 11.95 -20.71 8.03
N ILE A 20 10.91 -20.34 7.28
CA ILE A 20 10.54 -18.94 7.09
C ILE A 20 10.10 -18.33 8.43
N VAL A 21 9.30 -19.05 9.23
CA VAL A 21 8.92 -18.61 10.58
C VAL A 21 10.15 -18.36 11.45
N ILE A 22 11.11 -19.29 11.42
CA ILE A 22 12.36 -19.18 12.19
C ILE A 22 13.16 -17.95 11.74
N ASN A 23 13.25 -17.71 10.43
CA ASN A 23 13.95 -16.55 9.89
C ASN A 23 13.25 -15.23 10.28
N ILE A 24 11.91 -15.19 10.22
CA ILE A 24 11.15 -14.02 10.67
C ILE A 24 11.38 -13.74 12.15
N LEU A 25 11.44 -14.76 13.00
CA LEU A 25 11.72 -14.59 14.43
C LEU A 25 13.12 -14.06 14.71
N LYS A 26 14.10 -14.37 13.83
CA LYS A 26 15.49 -13.91 13.96
C LYS A 26 15.73 -12.54 13.35
N GLU A 27 15.14 -12.27 12.20
CA GLU A 27 15.47 -11.12 11.33
C GLU A 27 14.34 -10.11 11.19
N GLY A 28 13.13 -10.44 11.64
CA GLY A 28 11.92 -9.67 11.45
C GLY A 28 11.21 -9.97 10.12
N LEU A 29 10.03 -9.38 9.98
CA LEU A 29 9.25 -9.42 8.74
C LEU A 29 9.93 -8.54 7.68
N LYS A 30 9.99 -9.04 6.44
CA LYS A 30 10.56 -8.33 5.29
C LYS A 30 9.46 -8.00 4.29
N PHE A 31 9.56 -6.83 3.67
CA PHE A 31 8.67 -6.47 2.56
C PHE A 31 8.93 -7.39 1.37
N SER A 32 7.84 -7.81 0.74
CA SER A 32 7.87 -8.51 -0.54
C SER A 32 6.97 -7.80 -1.55
N TYR A 33 7.34 -7.86 -2.84
CA TYR A 33 6.48 -7.34 -3.88
C TYR A 33 5.30 -8.29 -4.10
N CYS A 34 4.09 -7.77 -3.91
CA CYS A 34 2.85 -8.45 -4.27
C CYS A 34 2.28 -7.80 -5.52
N ARG A 35 1.90 -8.65 -6.49
CA ARG A 35 1.24 -8.21 -7.71
C ARG A 35 -0.26 -8.22 -7.50
N GLU A 36 -0.89 -7.06 -7.70
CA GLU A 36 -2.34 -6.89 -7.67
C GLU A 36 -2.82 -6.64 -9.10
N GLU A 37 -3.74 -7.48 -9.57
CA GLU A 37 -4.34 -7.40 -10.90
C GLU A 37 -5.80 -7.01 -10.79
N PHE A 38 -6.14 -5.82 -11.30
CA PHE A 38 -7.51 -5.31 -11.32
C PHE A 38 -8.20 -5.54 -12.66
N SER A 39 -7.42 -5.56 -13.75
CA SER A 39 -7.82 -5.94 -15.10
C SER A 39 -6.57 -6.35 -15.89
N ASP A 40 -6.76 -6.82 -17.13
CA ASP A 40 -5.65 -7.20 -18.03
C ASP A 40 -4.66 -6.03 -18.24
N ASP A 41 -5.16 -4.80 -18.27
CA ASP A 41 -4.37 -3.59 -18.51
C ASP A 41 -3.98 -2.85 -17.22
N LEU A 42 -4.50 -3.27 -16.06
CA LEU A 42 -4.29 -2.59 -14.78
C LEU A 42 -3.75 -3.54 -13.72
N CYS A 43 -2.45 -3.65 -13.66
CA CYS A 43 -1.74 -4.40 -12.64
C CYS A 43 -0.57 -3.59 -12.06
N PHE A 44 -0.22 -3.84 -10.80
CA PHE A 44 0.93 -3.20 -10.18
C PHE A 44 1.54 -4.07 -9.07
N GLY A 45 2.84 -3.90 -8.87
CA GLY A 45 3.58 -4.51 -7.78
C GLY A 45 3.78 -3.53 -6.64
N ILE A 46 3.37 -3.92 -5.45
CA ILE A 46 3.50 -3.10 -4.24
C ILE A 46 4.36 -3.84 -3.23
N PRO A 47 5.41 -3.20 -2.67
CA PRO A 47 6.13 -3.77 -1.55
C PRO A 47 5.24 -3.71 -0.30
N MET A 48 4.90 -4.88 0.27
CA MET A 48 4.02 -4.95 1.43
C MET A 48 4.34 -6.13 2.34
N ILE A 49 3.82 -6.06 3.56
CA ILE A 49 3.72 -7.18 4.49
C ILE A 49 2.24 -7.43 4.73
N CYS A 50 1.76 -8.63 4.36
CA CYS A 50 0.36 -8.99 4.47
C CYS A 50 0.09 -9.78 5.76
N PHE A 51 -1.06 -9.52 6.34
CA PHE A 51 -1.59 -10.22 7.51
C PHE A 51 -3.04 -10.61 7.25
N CYS A 52 -3.51 -11.55 8.04
CA CYS A 52 -4.89 -12.02 8.05
C CYS A 52 -5.52 -11.77 9.43
N ASP A 53 -6.74 -11.23 9.46
CA ASP A 53 -7.54 -10.99 10.67
C ASP A 53 -8.63 -12.06 10.81
N ILE A 54 -8.27 -13.33 10.69
CA ILE A 54 -9.18 -14.48 10.82
C ILE A 54 -8.79 -15.28 12.06
N PRO A 55 -9.73 -15.64 12.93
CA PRO A 55 -9.46 -16.53 14.06
C PRO A 55 -8.83 -17.85 13.59
N VAL A 56 -7.84 -18.37 14.33
CA VAL A 56 -7.14 -19.61 13.96
C VAL A 56 -8.11 -20.77 13.70
N GLY A 57 -9.19 -20.88 14.50
CA GLY A 57 -10.21 -21.91 14.31
C GLY A 57 -11.06 -21.76 13.03
N ALA A 58 -10.99 -20.62 12.35
CA ALA A 58 -11.70 -20.36 11.09
C ALA A 58 -10.76 -20.22 9.89
N SER A 59 -9.46 -20.44 10.09
CA SER A 59 -8.41 -20.14 9.08
C SER A 59 -8.05 -21.31 8.16
N PHE A 60 -8.85 -22.38 8.12
CA PHE A 60 -8.53 -23.58 7.35
C PHE A 60 -8.33 -23.29 5.86
N GLU A 61 -9.25 -22.59 5.22
CA GLU A 61 -9.17 -22.23 3.80
C GLU A 61 -7.98 -21.29 3.54
N HIS A 62 -7.79 -20.31 4.44
CA HIS A 62 -6.67 -19.38 4.37
C HIS A 62 -5.32 -20.10 4.50
N SER A 63 -5.20 -21.01 5.47
CA SER A 63 -3.98 -21.79 5.68
C SER A 63 -3.66 -22.74 4.52
N SER A 64 -4.68 -23.27 3.85
CA SER A 64 -4.53 -24.09 2.64
C SER A 64 -3.91 -23.28 1.49
N LYS A 65 -4.26 -22.00 1.37
CA LYS A 65 -3.77 -21.10 0.32
C LYS A 65 -2.37 -20.56 0.62
N TYR A 66 -2.14 -20.07 1.83
CA TYR A 66 -0.94 -19.29 2.20
C TYR A 66 0.09 -20.09 2.99
N GLY A 67 -0.28 -21.25 3.53
CA GLY A 67 0.59 -22.15 4.29
C GLY A 67 0.11 -22.41 5.71
N GLN A 68 0.60 -23.49 6.28
CA GLN A 68 0.13 -24.02 7.59
C GLN A 68 0.85 -23.40 8.80
N TYR A 69 1.86 -22.58 8.57
CA TYR A 69 2.64 -21.95 9.63
C TYR A 69 2.27 -20.47 9.69
N ALA A 70 2.13 -19.94 10.90
CA ALA A 70 1.82 -18.52 11.06
C ALA A 70 2.52 -17.90 12.25
N ILE A 71 2.79 -16.60 12.17
CA ILE A 71 3.20 -15.76 13.28
C ILE A 71 2.05 -14.83 13.62
N GLY A 72 1.54 -14.90 14.85
CA GLY A 72 0.55 -13.99 15.37
C GLY A 72 1.21 -12.80 16.07
N LEU A 73 0.83 -11.59 15.71
CA LEU A 73 1.29 -10.34 16.29
C LEU A 73 0.11 -9.58 16.90
N SER A 74 0.30 -8.96 18.07
CA SER A 74 -0.74 -8.15 18.70
C SER A 74 -1.17 -7.02 17.77
N LYS A 75 -2.47 -6.97 17.44
CA LYS A 75 -3.07 -5.97 16.55
C LYS A 75 -2.89 -4.55 17.11
N ASP A 76 -3.16 -4.38 18.43
CA ASP A 76 -3.02 -3.09 19.08
C ASP A 76 -1.58 -2.56 19.02
N LYS A 77 -0.59 -3.44 19.27
CA LYS A 77 0.83 -3.06 19.20
C LYS A 77 1.27 -2.71 17.77
N LEU A 78 0.74 -3.42 16.78
CA LEU A 78 1.00 -3.11 15.38
C LEU A 78 0.38 -1.76 14.97
N LEU A 79 -0.86 -1.49 15.39
CA LEU A 79 -1.54 -0.22 15.14
C LEU A 79 -0.82 0.93 15.83
N ASP A 80 -0.37 0.77 17.06
CA ASP A 80 0.39 1.79 17.77
C ASP A 80 1.70 2.12 17.06
N LYS A 81 2.43 1.09 16.62
CA LYS A 81 3.74 1.26 15.97
C LYS A 81 3.66 1.71 14.51
N TYR A 82 2.68 1.25 13.74
CA TYR A 82 2.59 1.41 12.29
C TYR A 82 1.30 2.09 11.84
N LYS A 83 0.66 2.90 12.69
CA LYS A 83 -0.65 3.53 12.43
C LYS A 83 -0.79 4.24 11.08
N GLU A 84 0.31 4.77 10.53
CA GLU A 84 0.29 5.47 9.25
C GLU A 84 0.50 4.53 8.03
N ALA A 85 0.99 3.32 8.27
CA ALA A 85 1.35 2.37 7.24
C ALA A 85 0.50 1.09 7.28
N LEU A 86 -0.07 0.74 8.45
CA LEU A 86 -0.90 -0.45 8.64
C LEU A 86 -2.37 -0.13 8.46
N GLY A 87 -3.03 -0.83 7.56
CA GLY A 87 -4.48 -0.70 7.35
C GLY A 87 -5.13 -1.98 6.84
N PRO A 88 -6.46 -2.09 7.03
CA PRO A 88 -7.24 -3.14 6.38
C PRO A 88 -7.30 -2.89 4.89
N VAL A 89 -7.37 -3.97 4.11
CA VAL A 89 -7.51 -3.89 2.66
C VAL A 89 -8.94 -3.49 2.29
N ASN A 90 -9.06 -2.55 1.37
CA ASN A 90 -10.32 -2.14 0.75
C ASN A 90 -10.59 -3.00 -0.49
N TYR A 91 -11.57 -3.89 -0.39
CA TYR A 91 -11.96 -4.72 -1.51
C TYR A 91 -12.89 -3.94 -2.45
N VAL A 92 -12.48 -3.83 -3.71
CA VAL A 92 -13.18 -3.03 -4.73
C VAL A 92 -13.82 -3.94 -5.78
N THR A 93 -15.09 -3.66 -6.07
CA THR A 93 -15.86 -4.36 -7.11
C THR A 93 -15.89 -3.60 -8.43
N SER A 94 -15.54 -2.30 -8.39
CA SER A 94 -15.52 -1.42 -9.54
C SER A 94 -14.11 -0.90 -9.79
N LEU A 95 -13.71 -0.90 -11.04
CA LEU A 95 -12.44 -0.32 -11.48
C LEU A 95 -12.42 1.21 -11.33
N SER A 96 -13.57 1.88 -11.30
CA SER A 96 -13.64 3.35 -11.28
C SER A 96 -12.91 4.00 -10.10
N SER A 97 -12.97 3.40 -8.90
CA SER A 97 -12.23 3.92 -7.73
C SER A 97 -10.72 3.75 -7.88
N VAL A 98 -10.29 2.63 -8.47
CA VAL A 98 -8.88 2.33 -8.74
C VAL A 98 -8.37 3.25 -9.83
N GLU A 99 -9.12 3.40 -10.93
CA GLU A 99 -8.79 4.29 -12.04
C GLU A 99 -8.68 5.74 -11.59
N ALA A 100 -9.62 6.23 -10.75
CA ALA A 100 -9.56 7.57 -10.20
C ALA A 100 -8.27 7.79 -9.37
N ALA A 101 -7.88 6.81 -8.54
CA ALA A 101 -6.63 6.89 -7.76
C ALA A 101 -5.40 6.86 -8.68
N PHE A 102 -5.42 6.10 -9.76
CA PHE A 102 -4.36 6.08 -10.77
C PHE A 102 -4.27 7.39 -11.54
N GLN A 103 -5.40 7.97 -11.94
CA GLN A 103 -5.44 9.27 -12.62
C GLN A 103 -4.82 10.36 -11.74
N LEU A 104 -5.18 10.43 -10.45
CA LEU A 104 -4.56 11.36 -9.50
C LEU A 104 -3.05 11.14 -9.38
N ARG A 105 -2.60 9.89 -9.33
CA ARG A 105 -1.18 9.55 -9.31
C ARG A 105 -0.47 10.03 -10.57
N ASN A 106 -1.06 9.83 -11.74
CA ASN A 106 -0.48 10.24 -13.02
C ASN A 106 -0.38 11.76 -13.12
N VAL A 107 -1.42 12.50 -12.73
CA VAL A 107 -1.36 13.97 -12.64
C VAL A 107 -0.21 14.42 -11.73
N GLY A 108 0.00 13.76 -10.60
CA GLY A 108 1.14 14.02 -9.72
C GLY A 108 2.50 13.78 -10.38
N ILE A 109 2.61 12.72 -11.21
CA ILE A 109 3.84 12.40 -11.97
C ILE A 109 4.08 13.42 -13.08
N GLU A 110 3.05 13.77 -13.85
CA GLU A 110 3.13 14.76 -14.95
C GLU A 110 3.55 16.13 -14.42
N ASN A 111 2.92 16.61 -13.36
CA ASN A 111 3.27 17.86 -12.70
C ASN A 111 4.73 17.87 -12.22
N ARG A 112 5.23 16.74 -11.69
CA ARG A 112 6.63 16.60 -11.28
C ARG A 112 7.57 16.67 -12.49
N HIS A 113 7.21 16.07 -13.60
CA HIS A 113 7.99 16.07 -14.83
C HIS A 113 8.10 17.48 -15.43
N GLU A 114 7.01 18.24 -15.38
CA GLU A 114 6.99 19.65 -15.80
C GLU A 114 7.91 20.50 -14.93
N ILE A 115 7.85 20.35 -13.61
CA ILE A 115 8.70 21.03 -12.63
C ILE A 115 10.18 20.68 -12.85
N ASP A 116 10.50 19.41 -13.05
CA ASP A 116 11.87 18.96 -13.34
C ASP A 116 12.40 19.57 -14.65
N THR A 117 11.54 19.70 -15.64
CA THR A 117 11.89 20.32 -16.92
C THR A 117 12.18 21.81 -16.75
N ILE A 118 11.36 22.53 -16.00
CA ILE A 118 11.58 23.94 -15.65
C ILE A 118 12.87 24.09 -14.84
N SER A 119 13.08 23.24 -13.84
CA SER A 119 14.26 23.30 -12.97
C SER A 119 15.58 23.02 -13.68
N LYS A 120 15.57 22.17 -14.72
CA LYS A 120 16.75 21.88 -15.55
C LYS A 120 17.14 23.07 -16.45
N LYS A 121 16.18 23.91 -16.83
CA LYS A 121 16.41 25.10 -17.62
C LYS A 121 16.91 26.29 -16.81
N SER A 122 16.79 26.25 -15.49
CA SER A 122 17.18 27.31 -14.58
C SER A 122 18.44 26.94 -13.79
N HIS A 123 19.45 27.82 -13.78
CA HIS A 123 20.63 27.74 -12.92
C HIS A 123 20.25 28.17 -11.48
N THR A 124 19.49 27.36 -10.78
CA THR A 124 18.94 27.72 -9.48
C THR A 124 19.55 26.89 -8.36
N PRO A 125 19.79 27.49 -7.18
CA PRO A 125 20.34 26.78 -6.02
C PRO A 125 19.39 25.70 -5.51
N GLU A 126 19.95 24.63 -4.95
CA GLU A 126 19.16 23.60 -4.26
C GLU A 126 18.60 24.16 -2.95
N ILE A 127 17.35 23.80 -2.67
CA ILE A 127 16.68 24.08 -1.39
C ILE A 127 16.27 22.77 -0.72
N ASN A 128 16.24 22.82 0.62
CA ASN A 128 15.65 21.76 1.44
C ASN A 128 14.37 22.32 2.05
N VAL A 129 13.25 21.65 1.81
CA VAL A 129 11.94 22.03 2.36
C VAL A 129 11.43 20.90 3.26
N THR A 130 10.89 21.27 4.42
CA THR A 130 10.15 20.35 5.28
C THR A 130 8.67 20.66 5.14
N PHE A 131 7.89 19.69 4.70
CA PHE A 131 6.44 19.82 4.57
C PHE A 131 5.76 18.61 5.22
N ASN A 132 4.82 18.86 6.11
CA ASN A 132 4.14 17.83 6.90
C ASN A 132 5.10 16.84 7.59
N GLY A 133 6.20 17.33 8.17
CA GLY A 133 7.21 16.53 8.85
C GLY A 133 8.15 15.74 7.93
N ARG A 134 8.03 15.89 6.61
CA ARG A 134 8.88 15.23 5.61
C ARG A 134 9.87 16.20 5.00
N HIS A 135 11.09 15.71 4.73
CA HIS A 135 12.16 16.48 4.12
C HIS A 135 12.20 16.27 2.61
N TYR A 136 12.16 17.36 1.87
CA TYR A 136 12.26 17.35 0.41
C TYR A 136 13.47 18.19 -0.02
N LYS A 137 14.24 17.67 -0.98
CA LYS A 137 15.28 18.41 -1.69
C LYS A 137 14.73 18.88 -3.02
N GLY A 138 14.93 20.13 -3.34
CA GLY A 138 14.49 20.71 -4.61
C GLY A 138 15.41 21.85 -5.05
N LYS A 139 15.11 22.41 -6.20
CA LYS A 139 15.77 23.61 -6.72
C LYS A 139 14.86 24.82 -6.56
N VAL A 140 15.43 25.99 -6.27
CA VAL A 140 14.68 27.25 -6.27
C VAL A 140 14.25 27.54 -7.71
N LEU A 141 12.95 27.74 -7.92
CA LEU A 141 12.45 28.17 -9.21
C LEU A 141 12.62 29.71 -9.34
N PRO A 142 12.85 30.24 -10.56
CA PRO A 142 12.85 31.66 -10.77
C PRO A 142 11.58 32.34 -10.28
N ALA A 143 11.66 33.60 -9.83
CA ALA A 143 10.57 34.34 -9.21
C ALA A 143 9.27 34.38 -10.03
N GLU A 144 9.39 34.35 -11.34
CA GLU A 144 8.26 34.28 -12.29
C GLU A 144 7.42 33.00 -12.23
N TYR A 145 7.97 31.91 -11.64
CA TYR A 145 7.28 30.63 -11.50
C TYR A 145 6.81 30.34 -10.06
N THR A 146 7.10 31.26 -9.10
CA THR A 146 7.14 30.91 -7.67
C THR A 146 5.80 30.53 -7.05
N ASN A 147 4.70 31.16 -7.38
CA ASN A 147 3.44 30.88 -6.68
C ASN A 147 2.65 29.70 -7.26
N ASN A 148 2.49 29.65 -8.57
CA ASN A 148 1.72 28.58 -9.21
C ASN A 148 2.50 27.28 -9.26
N THR A 149 3.79 27.35 -9.55
CA THR A 149 4.64 26.15 -9.66
C THR A 149 4.91 25.51 -8.30
N LEU A 150 5.09 26.30 -7.23
CA LEU A 150 5.18 25.77 -5.87
C LEU A 150 3.88 25.08 -5.45
N LYS A 151 2.73 25.67 -5.78
CA LYS A 151 1.42 25.07 -5.51
C LYS A 151 1.26 23.75 -6.27
N LEU A 152 1.59 23.70 -7.55
CA LEU A 152 1.56 22.48 -8.38
C LEU A 152 2.53 21.42 -7.84
N PHE A 153 3.71 21.84 -7.37
CA PHE A 153 4.70 20.94 -6.76
C PHE A 153 4.16 20.29 -5.47
N LEU A 154 3.62 21.08 -4.55
CA LEU A 154 3.05 20.56 -3.31
C LEU A 154 1.86 19.65 -3.59
N GLN A 155 0.97 20.02 -4.51
CA GLN A 155 -0.15 19.19 -4.95
C GLN A 155 0.35 17.88 -5.60
N SER A 156 1.41 17.92 -6.43
CA SER A 156 1.95 16.71 -7.06
C SER A 156 2.49 15.71 -6.05
N ILE A 157 3.16 16.19 -5.00
CA ILE A 157 3.65 15.34 -3.91
C ILE A 157 2.49 14.72 -3.14
N GLU A 158 1.50 15.54 -2.79
CA GLU A 158 0.34 15.11 -2.03
C GLU A 158 -0.49 14.07 -2.83
N TYR A 159 -0.80 14.34 -4.09
CA TYR A 159 -1.54 13.43 -4.95
C TYR A 159 -0.81 12.11 -5.19
N HIS A 160 0.49 12.18 -5.49
CA HIS A 160 1.29 10.99 -5.69
C HIS A 160 1.33 10.12 -4.44
N HIS A 161 1.56 10.73 -3.28
CA HIS A 161 1.67 10.00 -2.01
C HIS A 161 0.32 9.40 -1.59
N SER A 162 -0.72 10.22 -1.53
CA SER A 162 -2.06 9.79 -1.09
C SER A 162 -2.66 8.74 -2.01
N SER A 163 -2.51 8.91 -3.33
CA SER A 163 -3.02 7.93 -4.30
C SER A 163 -2.23 6.62 -4.26
N THR A 164 -0.91 6.66 -4.11
CA THR A 164 -0.09 5.45 -3.98
C THR A 164 -0.47 4.67 -2.72
N GLN A 165 -0.66 5.35 -1.59
CA GLN A 165 -1.09 4.72 -0.35
C GLN A 165 -2.51 4.12 -0.48
N ALA A 166 -3.44 4.86 -1.09
CA ALA A 166 -4.79 4.36 -1.34
C ALA A 166 -4.80 3.10 -2.21
N ILE A 167 -4.06 3.12 -3.34
CA ILE A 167 -3.93 1.97 -4.25
C ILE A 167 -3.32 0.78 -3.52
N SER A 168 -2.31 1.00 -2.67
CA SER A 168 -1.62 -0.07 -1.93
C SER A 168 -2.52 -0.82 -0.96
N LEU A 169 -3.60 -0.19 -0.51
CA LEU A 169 -4.62 -0.80 0.36
C LEU A 169 -5.85 -1.29 -0.42
N MET A 170 -5.85 -1.24 -1.75
CA MET A 170 -6.94 -1.78 -2.57
C MET A 170 -6.62 -3.19 -3.06
N LYS A 171 -7.65 -4.00 -3.19
CA LYS A 171 -7.60 -5.35 -3.77
C LYS A 171 -8.90 -5.62 -4.53
N PRO A 172 -8.86 -6.34 -5.67
CA PRO A 172 -10.07 -6.78 -6.32
C PRO A 172 -10.93 -7.60 -5.35
N TYR A 173 -12.24 -7.35 -5.32
CA TYR A 173 -13.18 -8.17 -4.54
C TYR A 173 -13.13 -9.63 -4.96
N GLN A 174 -12.95 -9.86 -6.25
CA GLN A 174 -12.89 -11.17 -6.88
C GLN A 174 -11.71 -11.23 -7.87
N SER A 175 -11.00 -12.33 -7.89
CA SER A 175 -9.93 -12.60 -8.84
C SER A 175 -10.12 -13.96 -9.50
N ILE A 176 -9.47 -14.17 -10.65
CA ILE A 176 -9.45 -15.45 -11.35
C ILE A 176 -8.05 -16.03 -11.20
N HIS A 177 -7.96 -17.20 -10.58
CA HIS A 177 -6.72 -17.97 -10.48
C HIS A 177 -6.89 -19.32 -11.15
N ASP A 178 -6.04 -19.62 -12.14
CA ASP A 178 -6.08 -20.89 -12.90
C ASP A 178 -7.49 -21.22 -13.44
N GLY A 179 -8.22 -20.21 -13.91
CA GLY A 179 -9.58 -20.34 -14.43
C GLY A 179 -10.67 -20.45 -13.36
N ASN A 180 -10.32 -20.48 -12.08
CA ASN A 180 -11.27 -20.52 -10.97
C ASN A 180 -11.47 -19.13 -10.37
N SER A 181 -12.73 -18.74 -10.20
CA SER A 181 -13.09 -17.51 -9.51
C SER A 181 -12.90 -17.65 -7.99
N GLN A 182 -12.24 -16.69 -7.40
CA GLN A 182 -12.00 -16.61 -5.96
C GLN A 182 -12.49 -15.28 -5.41
N ILE A 183 -13.20 -15.32 -4.26
CA ILE A 183 -13.61 -14.15 -3.51
C ILE A 183 -12.48 -13.77 -2.55
N ASN A 184 -11.84 -12.61 -2.80
CA ASN A 184 -10.74 -12.14 -1.96
C ASN A 184 -11.21 -11.50 -0.65
N TYR A 185 -12.45 -11.03 -0.58
CA TYR A 185 -13.02 -10.40 0.61
C TYR A 185 -12.94 -11.28 1.88
N ASP A 186 -13.04 -12.60 1.72
CA ASP A 186 -12.99 -13.56 2.83
C ASP A 186 -11.59 -13.69 3.45
N GLU A 187 -10.56 -13.09 2.82
CA GLU A 187 -9.19 -13.10 3.35
C GLU A 187 -9.00 -12.20 4.56
N CYS A 188 -9.89 -11.22 4.79
CA CYS A 188 -9.78 -10.25 5.90
C CYS A 188 -8.35 -9.70 6.01
N GLU A 189 -7.79 -9.28 4.87
CA GLU A 189 -6.38 -8.91 4.76
C GLU A 189 -6.10 -7.54 5.36
N TRP A 190 -4.96 -7.43 6.01
CA TRP A 190 -4.34 -6.20 6.48
C TRP A 190 -2.95 -6.07 5.88
N ARG A 191 -2.51 -4.84 5.61
CA ARG A 191 -1.20 -4.57 5.01
C ARG A 191 -0.44 -3.50 5.75
N ILE A 192 0.90 -3.68 5.84
CA ILE A 192 1.86 -2.59 6.03
C ILE A 192 2.41 -2.25 4.65
N VAL A 193 2.27 -1.00 4.22
CA VAL A 193 2.69 -0.49 2.91
C VAL A 193 3.58 0.74 3.04
#